data_32a2de8b805a469da1c06681760c96db
#
_entry.id   32a2de8b805a469da1c06681760c96db
#
_cell.length_a   1.000
_cell.length_b   1.000
_cell.length_c   1.000
_cell.angle_alpha   90.00
_cell.angle_beta   90.00
_cell.angle_gamma   90.00
#
_symmetry.space_group_name_H-M   'P 1'
#
loop_
_entity.id
_entity.type
_entity.pdbx_description
1 polymer ?
#
loop_
_entity_poly.entity_id
_entity_poly.type
_entity_poly.pdbx_seq_one_letter_code
_entity_poly.pdbx_strand_id
1 'polypeptide(L)'
;YMVQGVVTDSLTKEPLPYTSVYLKGTTEGGMTDNNGRFSFKTYRPEATLVISAVGYNEYVRLIHPAKSSKFNIALSPATYALDEVVVKPKRERYKKKDNPAVEFVRKMIEHRDDYSPDERDFWKRDRYEKMTFAINNFDSLKQQKWLYRKFKFLMDYVDTSAVTGRPGLAISNRELLATDYYRKSPHSRKQWVTARRQAGVDEMLSQQGMEQAISVTMTDVDLYENNITLFTNKFVSPLSSLGPSFYKYYLMDTRTVAGKPCVDLTFVPFSSESFGFTGHLYVMLDSTYFVKRAVMNFPQKINLNFVDYMKIEQNFDRTEDGTRQLLNESITTEFKLVDNSDGIYAKRDVYYRNYQYEPDDKALQAFRKPEKVIEETSASGYSEAYWDANRQVE
;
A
#
# COMPACT_ATOMS: atom_id res chain seq x y z
N TYR A 1 -27.96 -11.95 14.75
CA TYR A 1 -28.12 -12.73 13.52
C TYR A 1 -26.76 -12.89 12.85
N MET A 2 -26.56 -14.01 12.16
CA MET A 2 -25.36 -14.27 11.39
C MET A 2 -25.65 -13.94 9.93
N VAL A 3 -24.83 -13.12 9.28
CA VAL A 3 -24.88 -12.84 7.82
C VAL A 3 -23.67 -13.49 7.20
N GLN A 4 -23.88 -14.42 6.26
CA GLN A 4 -22.78 -15.17 5.64
C GLN A 4 -23.10 -15.47 4.18
N GLY A 5 -22.07 -15.66 3.37
CA GLY A 5 -22.29 -15.96 1.96
C GLY A 5 -21.03 -16.15 1.15
N VAL A 6 -21.23 -16.20 -0.16
CA VAL A 6 -20.14 -16.28 -1.14
C VAL A 6 -20.35 -15.22 -2.19
N VAL A 7 -19.28 -14.52 -2.54
CA VAL A 7 -19.24 -13.54 -3.63
C VAL A 7 -18.44 -14.14 -4.77
N THR A 8 -19.02 -14.12 -5.96
CA THR A 8 -18.40 -14.65 -7.18
C THR A 8 -18.48 -13.63 -8.30
N ASP A 9 -17.63 -13.75 -9.29
CA ASP A 9 -17.77 -13.04 -10.56
C ASP A 9 -18.98 -13.60 -11.33
N SER A 10 -19.84 -12.74 -11.83
CA SER A 10 -21.07 -13.14 -12.54
C SER A 10 -20.79 -13.86 -13.86
N LEU A 11 -19.64 -13.60 -14.50
CA LEU A 11 -19.24 -14.16 -15.79
C LEU A 11 -18.41 -15.44 -15.63
N THR A 12 -17.37 -15.37 -14.77
CA THR A 12 -16.40 -16.46 -14.63
C THR A 12 -16.83 -17.50 -13.61
N LYS A 13 -17.75 -17.12 -12.70
CA LYS A 13 -18.14 -17.92 -11.53
C LYS A 13 -17.01 -18.17 -10.53
N GLU A 14 -15.86 -17.54 -10.75
CA GLU A 14 -14.73 -17.61 -9.81
C GLU A 14 -15.07 -16.84 -8.54
N PRO A 15 -14.63 -17.30 -7.36
CA PRO A 15 -14.81 -16.57 -6.13
C PRO A 15 -14.06 -15.24 -6.16
N LEU A 16 -14.65 -14.19 -5.59
CA LEU A 16 -14.05 -12.88 -5.46
C LEU A 16 -13.52 -12.69 -4.03
N PRO A 17 -12.24 -12.87 -3.82
CA PRO A 17 -11.63 -12.63 -2.52
C PRO A 17 -11.48 -11.13 -2.24
N TYR A 18 -11.36 -10.79 -0.95
CA TYR A 18 -11.13 -9.43 -0.44
C TYR A 18 -12.15 -8.40 -0.93
N THR A 19 -13.35 -8.84 -1.25
CA THR A 19 -14.50 -8.02 -1.55
C THR A 19 -15.06 -7.45 -0.26
N SER A 20 -15.24 -6.14 -0.18
CA SER A 20 -15.87 -5.48 0.97
C SER A 20 -17.35 -5.84 1.05
N VAL A 21 -17.80 -6.31 2.21
CA VAL A 21 -19.19 -6.68 2.50
C VAL A 21 -19.60 -6.01 3.82
N TYR A 22 -20.52 -5.06 3.78
CA TYR A 22 -20.89 -4.29 4.96
C TYR A 22 -22.36 -3.87 4.94
N LEU A 23 -22.88 -3.48 6.11
CA LEU A 23 -24.21 -2.92 6.25
C LEU A 23 -24.16 -1.39 6.14
N LYS A 24 -24.88 -0.82 5.20
CA LYS A 24 -24.88 0.63 4.91
C LYS A 24 -25.16 1.46 6.16
N GLY A 25 -24.30 2.45 6.41
CA GLY A 25 -24.41 3.35 7.57
C GLY A 25 -24.03 2.71 8.91
N THR A 26 -23.30 1.62 8.89
CA THR A 26 -22.81 0.92 10.11
C THR A 26 -21.35 0.51 9.95
N THR A 27 -20.74 0.08 11.04
CA THR A 27 -19.42 -0.55 11.06
C THR A 27 -19.50 -2.09 10.97
N GLU A 28 -20.70 -2.65 10.83
CA GLU A 28 -20.93 -4.09 10.76
C GLU A 28 -20.65 -4.61 9.35
N GLY A 29 -19.66 -5.50 9.23
CA GLY A 29 -19.25 -6.04 7.94
C GLY A 29 -17.91 -6.75 8.01
N GLY A 30 -17.32 -7.02 6.86
CA GLY A 30 -16.02 -7.66 6.70
C GLY A 30 -15.62 -7.76 5.25
N MET A 31 -14.61 -8.58 4.97
CA MET A 31 -14.15 -8.88 3.63
C MET A 31 -14.33 -10.37 3.35
N THR A 32 -14.42 -10.73 2.07
CA THR A 32 -14.42 -12.13 1.67
C THR A 32 -13.03 -12.75 1.82
N ASP A 33 -13.00 -14.04 2.17
CA ASP A 33 -11.77 -14.85 2.21
C ASP A 33 -11.31 -15.25 0.78
N ASN A 34 -10.24 -16.05 0.69
CA ASN A 34 -9.69 -16.55 -0.59
C ASN A 34 -10.69 -17.35 -1.44
N ASN A 35 -11.74 -17.87 -0.83
CA ASN A 35 -12.82 -18.60 -1.51
C ASN A 35 -14.06 -17.74 -1.75
N GLY A 36 -13.93 -16.41 -1.62
CA GLY A 36 -15.03 -15.47 -1.78
C GLY A 36 -16.07 -15.54 -0.67
N ARG A 37 -15.79 -16.20 0.47
CA ARG A 37 -16.74 -16.38 1.57
C ARG A 37 -16.62 -15.24 2.56
N PHE A 38 -17.78 -14.80 3.07
CA PHE A 38 -17.87 -13.82 4.15
C PHE A 38 -18.78 -14.30 5.26
N SER A 39 -18.55 -13.84 6.48
CA SER A 39 -19.40 -14.10 7.63
C SER A 39 -19.19 -13.01 8.69
N PHE A 40 -20.26 -12.37 9.12
CA PHE A 40 -20.24 -11.41 10.23
C PHE A 40 -21.58 -11.46 11.01
N LYS A 41 -21.56 -10.90 12.23
CA LYS A 41 -22.75 -10.81 13.08
C LYS A 41 -23.39 -9.44 13.00
N THR A 42 -24.70 -9.41 13.06
CA THR A 42 -25.49 -8.18 13.20
C THR A 42 -26.60 -8.38 14.23
N TYR A 43 -27.01 -7.31 14.89
CA TYR A 43 -28.17 -7.29 15.77
C TYR A 43 -29.42 -6.72 15.08
N ARG A 44 -29.29 -6.29 13.83
CA ARG A 44 -30.34 -5.63 13.04
C ARG A 44 -31.24 -6.67 12.38
N PRO A 45 -32.57 -6.58 12.59
CA PRO A 45 -33.52 -7.51 11.94
C PRO A 45 -33.64 -7.19 10.44
N GLU A 46 -33.32 -5.95 10.04
CA GLU A 46 -33.34 -5.44 8.66
C GLU A 46 -32.17 -4.50 8.44
N ALA A 47 -31.49 -4.63 7.32
CA ALA A 47 -30.38 -3.75 6.94
C ALA A 47 -30.11 -3.77 5.45
N THR A 48 -29.48 -2.74 4.90
CA THR A 48 -29.02 -2.71 3.52
C THR A 48 -27.59 -3.26 3.44
N LEU A 49 -27.45 -4.43 2.82
CA LEU A 49 -26.16 -5.05 2.53
C LEU A 49 -25.55 -4.38 1.30
N VAL A 50 -24.31 -3.94 1.44
CA VAL A 50 -23.50 -3.37 0.36
C VAL A 50 -22.29 -4.28 0.13
N ILE A 51 -22.01 -4.59 -1.13
CA ILE A 51 -20.86 -5.38 -1.53
C ILE A 51 -20.13 -4.60 -2.63
N SER A 52 -18.86 -4.32 -2.39
CA SER A 52 -18.02 -3.52 -3.28
C SER A 52 -16.68 -4.21 -3.51
N ALA A 53 -16.31 -4.37 -4.78
CA ALA A 53 -15.03 -4.88 -5.21
C ALA A 53 -14.47 -4.00 -6.32
N VAL A 54 -13.15 -3.84 -6.34
CA VAL A 54 -12.48 -3.04 -7.38
C VAL A 54 -12.70 -3.71 -8.75
N GLY A 55 -13.19 -2.93 -9.71
CA GLY A 55 -13.51 -3.43 -11.05
C GLY A 55 -14.88 -4.08 -11.20
N TYR A 56 -15.76 -3.97 -10.20
CA TYR A 56 -17.13 -4.50 -10.22
C TYR A 56 -18.14 -3.41 -9.89
N ASN A 57 -19.36 -3.57 -10.41
CA ASN A 57 -20.49 -2.75 -10.00
C ASN A 57 -20.84 -3.04 -8.55
N GLU A 58 -21.11 -1.99 -7.79
CA GLU A 58 -21.55 -2.13 -6.41
C GLU A 58 -22.89 -2.87 -6.34
N TYR A 59 -22.97 -3.86 -5.46
CA TYR A 59 -24.20 -4.58 -5.20
C TYR A 59 -24.85 -4.08 -3.91
N VAL A 60 -26.08 -3.59 -4.02
CA VAL A 60 -26.84 -3.06 -2.88
C VAL A 60 -28.15 -3.84 -2.75
N ARG A 61 -28.43 -4.39 -1.58
CA ARG A 61 -29.67 -5.16 -1.34
C ARG A 61 -30.15 -5.00 0.09
N LEU A 62 -31.45 -4.76 0.25
CA LEU A 62 -32.10 -4.87 1.54
C LEU A 62 -32.17 -6.35 1.95
N ILE A 63 -31.67 -6.67 3.13
CA ILE A 63 -31.65 -8.01 3.69
C ILE A 63 -32.40 -8.05 5.03
N HIS A 64 -32.98 -9.21 5.33
CA HIS A 64 -33.61 -9.51 6.61
C HIS A 64 -32.85 -10.66 7.27
N PRO A 65 -31.79 -10.40 8.04
CA PRO A 65 -30.95 -11.44 8.64
C PRO A 65 -31.70 -12.42 9.54
N ALA A 66 -32.84 -11.98 10.10
CA ALA A 66 -33.73 -12.86 10.85
C ALA A 66 -34.43 -13.94 10.03
N LYS A 67 -34.65 -13.68 8.71
CA LYS A 67 -35.35 -14.61 7.79
C LYS A 67 -34.40 -15.41 6.91
N SER A 68 -33.27 -14.80 6.51
CA SER A 68 -32.28 -15.44 5.66
C SER A 68 -30.87 -14.97 6.07
N SER A 69 -30.02 -15.94 6.34
CA SER A 69 -28.64 -15.69 6.81
C SER A 69 -27.56 -16.09 5.80
N LYS A 70 -27.93 -16.73 4.69
CA LYS A 70 -27.00 -17.18 3.63
C LYS A 70 -27.28 -16.48 2.32
N PHE A 71 -26.22 -15.93 1.70
CA PHE A 71 -26.29 -15.16 0.48
C PHE A 71 -25.25 -15.66 -0.52
N ASN A 72 -25.70 -15.98 -1.74
CA ASN A 72 -24.79 -16.22 -2.87
C ASN A 72 -24.94 -15.04 -3.83
N ILE A 73 -23.90 -14.28 -4.00
CA ILE A 73 -23.93 -13.01 -4.73
C ILE A 73 -22.91 -13.08 -5.87
N ALA A 74 -23.39 -12.77 -7.06
CA ALA A 74 -22.55 -12.65 -8.24
C ALA A 74 -22.42 -11.18 -8.61
N LEU A 75 -21.20 -10.62 -8.50
CA LEU A 75 -20.92 -9.26 -8.91
C LEU A 75 -20.67 -9.19 -10.41
N SER A 76 -21.28 -8.23 -11.04
CA SER A 76 -21.01 -7.92 -12.45
C SER A 76 -19.79 -7.02 -12.55
N PRO A 77 -18.81 -7.35 -13.42
CA PRO A 77 -17.73 -6.42 -13.73
C PRO A 77 -18.28 -5.06 -14.11
N ALA A 78 -17.65 -3.99 -13.62
CA ALA A 78 -18.03 -2.64 -13.98
C ALA A 78 -17.70 -2.41 -15.46
N THR A 79 -18.72 -2.49 -16.29
CA THR A 79 -18.69 -1.99 -17.65
C THR A 79 -19.02 -0.51 -17.57
N TYR A 80 -18.06 0.37 -17.81
CA TYR A 80 -18.34 1.77 -18.02
C TYR A 80 -19.15 1.86 -19.32
N ALA A 81 -20.43 2.20 -19.19
CA ALA A 81 -21.34 2.34 -20.30
C ALA A 81 -20.95 3.57 -21.13
N LEU A 82 -20.44 3.31 -22.32
CA LEU A 82 -20.75 4.15 -23.49
C LEU A 82 -21.93 3.48 -24.15
N ASP A 83 -22.95 4.29 -24.56
CA ASP A 83 -24.22 3.86 -25.07
C ASP A 83 -24.15 2.70 -26.11
N GLU A 84 -24.95 1.72 -25.81
CA GLU A 84 -25.66 0.78 -26.65
C GLU A 84 -25.00 0.25 -27.95
N VAL A 85 -24.22 -0.81 -27.83
CA VAL A 85 -24.39 -2.00 -28.71
C VAL A 85 -24.11 -3.25 -27.87
N VAL A 86 -25.13 -4.09 -27.70
CA VAL A 86 -25.00 -5.42 -27.09
C VAL A 86 -24.21 -6.33 -28.03
N VAL A 87 -22.89 -6.27 -27.93
CA VAL A 87 -22.02 -7.34 -28.45
C VAL A 87 -21.46 -8.04 -27.23
N LYS A 88 -21.87 -9.31 -27.00
CA LYS A 88 -21.24 -10.19 -26.02
C LYS A 88 -19.75 -10.29 -26.40
N PRO A 89 -18.80 -9.74 -25.63
CA PRO A 89 -17.40 -9.89 -25.99
C PRO A 89 -17.02 -11.35 -25.75
N LYS A 90 -16.64 -12.05 -26.80
CA LYS A 90 -15.80 -13.23 -26.68
C LYS A 90 -14.57 -12.79 -25.89
N ARG A 91 -14.22 -13.50 -24.79
CA ARG A 91 -12.97 -13.27 -24.05
C ARG A 91 -11.81 -13.28 -25.06
N GLU A 92 -11.35 -12.12 -25.49
CA GLU A 92 -10.14 -12.05 -26.28
C GLU A 92 -8.96 -12.41 -25.36
N ARG A 93 -8.22 -13.43 -25.79
CA ARG A 93 -6.97 -13.82 -25.14
C ARG A 93 -6.03 -12.61 -25.20
N TYR A 94 -5.44 -12.19 -24.06
CA TYR A 94 -4.49 -11.11 -23.99
C TYR A 94 -3.42 -11.25 -25.08
N LYS A 95 -3.31 -10.27 -25.97
CA LYS A 95 -2.31 -10.21 -27.02
C LYS A 95 -1.28 -9.17 -26.62
N LYS A 96 0.01 -9.55 -26.63
CA LYS A 96 1.13 -8.65 -26.36
C LYS A 96 1.51 -7.85 -27.62
N LYS A 97 1.40 -8.49 -28.79
CA LYS A 97 1.72 -7.88 -30.10
C LYS A 97 0.65 -6.86 -30.44
N ASP A 98 1.07 -5.68 -30.87
CA ASP A 98 0.21 -4.56 -31.28
C ASP A 98 -0.76 -4.09 -30.15
N ASN A 99 -0.32 -4.22 -28.90
CA ASN A 99 -1.09 -3.79 -27.73
C ASN A 99 -0.71 -2.37 -27.33
N PRO A 100 -1.65 -1.40 -27.39
CA PRO A 100 -1.37 0.01 -27.07
C PRO A 100 -0.80 0.21 -25.66
N ALA A 101 -1.25 -0.59 -24.67
CA ALA A 101 -0.75 -0.49 -23.31
C ALA A 101 0.72 -0.95 -23.19
N VAL A 102 1.12 -1.96 -23.97
CA VAL A 102 2.51 -2.43 -24.01
C VAL A 102 3.41 -1.39 -24.69
N GLU A 103 2.96 -0.77 -25.78
CA GLU A 103 3.70 0.32 -26.43
C GLU A 103 3.83 1.54 -25.52
N PHE A 104 2.77 1.87 -24.81
CA PHE A 104 2.79 2.95 -23.83
C PHE A 104 3.83 2.70 -22.72
N VAL A 105 3.84 1.49 -22.15
CA VAL A 105 4.83 1.11 -21.11
C VAL A 105 6.25 1.12 -21.65
N ARG A 106 6.48 0.69 -22.90
CA ARG A 106 7.82 0.76 -23.50
C ARG A 106 8.34 2.18 -23.54
N LYS A 107 7.50 3.15 -23.90
CA LYS A 107 7.85 4.57 -23.86
C LYS A 107 8.10 5.06 -22.44
N MET A 108 7.30 4.62 -21.47
CA MET A 108 7.57 4.94 -20.06
C MET A 108 8.94 4.40 -19.61
N ILE A 109 9.30 3.18 -20.00
CA ILE A 109 10.59 2.57 -19.66
C ILE A 109 11.74 3.30 -20.38
N GLU A 110 11.56 3.71 -21.62
CA GLU A 110 12.53 4.49 -22.39
C GLU A 110 12.85 5.83 -21.71
N HIS A 111 11.83 6.51 -21.19
CA HIS A 111 11.94 7.83 -20.54
C HIS A 111 12.11 7.78 -19.02
N ARG A 112 12.20 6.60 -18.41
CA ARG A 112 12.16 6.47 -16.94
C ARG A 112 13.31 7.17 -16.20
N ASP A 113 14.46 7.24 -16.86
CA ASP A 113 15.69 7.81 -16.28
C ASP A 113 15.85 9.29 -16.61
N ASP A 114 15.13 9.84 -17.61
CA ASP A 114 15.20 11.25 -18.03
C ASP A 114 14.91 12.24 -16.89
N TYR A 115 14.06 11.82 -15.94
CA TYR A 115 13.61 12.63 -14.81
C TYR A 115 14.21 12.18 -13.47
N SER A 116 15.22 11.31 -13.51
CA SER A 116 15.79 10.76 -12.27
C SER A 116 16.53 11.83 -11.48
N PRO A 117 16.25 12.00 -10.18
CA PRO A 117 17.04 12.90 -9.32
C PRO A 117 18.50 12.45 -9.20
N ASP A 118 18.78 11.16 -9.42
CA ASP A 118 20.13 10.58 -9.32
C ASP A 118 21.04 10.94 -10.51
N GLU A 119 20.48 11.50 -11.57
CA GLU A 119 21.27 12.10 -12.65
C GLU A 119 21.92 13.42 -12.25
N ARG A 120 21.46 14.05 -11.18
CA ARG A 120 22.12 15.23 -10.60
C ARG A 120 23.33 14.84 -9.78
N ASP A 121 24.28 15.76 -9.70
CA ASP A 121 25.52 15.56 -8.92
C ASP A 121 25.24 15.43 -7.42
N PHE A 122 24.18 16.12 -6.96
CA PHE A 122 23.77 16.16 -5.56
C PHE A 122 22.27 16.41 -5.44
N TRP A 123 21.66 15.80 -4.42
CA TRP A 123 20.38 16.23 -3.88
C TRP A 123 20.28 15.93 -2.39
N LYS A 124 19.46 16.71 -1.71
CA LYS A 124 18.99 16.44 -0.35
C LYS A 124 17.50 16.67 -0.26
N ARG A 125 16.87 16.03 0.74
CA ARG A 125 15.45 16.20 1.06
C ARG A 125 15.22 15.94 2.54
N ASP A 126 14.25 16.64 3.11
CA ASP A 126 13.79 16.33 4.45
C ASP A 126 12.84 15.13 4.41
N ARG A 127 12.93 14.30 5.45
CA ARG A 127 12.17 13.07 5.63
C ARG A 127 11.46 13.08 6.97
N TYR A 128 10.14 12.92 6.96
CA TYR A 128 9.36 12.51 8.12
C TYR A 128 8.87 11.07 7.88
N GLU A 129 9.09 10.20 8.86
CA GLU A 129 8.65 8.81 8.81
C GLU A 129 7.85 8.49 10.06
N LYS A 130 6.68 7.88 9.87
CA LYS A 130 5.86 7.31 10.94
C LYS A 130 5.65 5.84 10.66
N MET A 131 5.91 5.02 11.66
CA MET A 131 5.74 3.58 11.61
C MET A 131 4.82 3.14 12.73
N THR A 132 3.73 2.45 12.38
CA THR A 132 2.73 1.95 13.30
C THR A 132 2.70 0.43 13.24
N PHE A 133 2.74 -0.19 14.40
CA PHE A 133 2.52 -1.63 14.57
C PHE A 133 1.24 -1.85 15.37
N ALA A 134 0.41 -2.76 14.89
CA ALA A 134 -0.84 -3.12 15.56
C ALA A 134 -1.04 -4.64 15.53
N ILE A 135 -1.74 -5.16 16.53
CA ILE A 135 -2.22 -6.54 16.53
C ILE A 135 -3.57 -6.57 15.82
N ASN A 136 -3.68 -7.38 14.77
CA ASN A 136 -4.93 -7.59 14.03
C ASN A 136 -5.90 -8.49 14.80
N ASN A 137 -7.20 -8.41 14.43
CA ASN A 137 -8.29 -9.21 15.03
C ASN A 137 -8.52 -8.95 16.53
N PHE A 138 -8.31 -7.72 16.96
CA PHE A 138 -8.62 -7.30 18.30
C PHE A 138 -10.16 -7.13 18.45
N ASP A 139 -10.85 -8.25 18.68
CA ASP A 139 -12.30 -8.27 18.82
C ASP A 139 -12.76 -8.10 20.29
N SER A 140 -14.07 -7.88 20.48
CA SER A 140 -14.67 -7.71 21.82
C SER A 140 -14.51 -8.92 22.74
N LEU A 141 -14.31 -10.13 22.21
CA LEU A 141 -14.09 -11.34 22.99
C LEU A 141 -12.66 -11.37 23.55
N LYS A 142 -11.68 -10.82 22.83
CA LYS A 142 -10.31 -10.68 23.31
C LYS A 142 -10.18 -9.58 24.37
N GLN A 143 -10.99 -8.53 24.26
CA GLN A 143 -11.06 -7.46 25.27
C GLN A 143 -11.42 -7.98 26.66
N GLN A 144 -12.11 -9.11 26.76
CA GLN A 144 -12.50 -9.72 28.03
C GLN A 144 -11.40 -10.58 28.67
N LYS A 145 -10.32 -10.91 27.96
CA LYS A 145 -9.20 -11.66 28.55
C LYS A 145 -8.49 -10.81 29.59
N TRP A 146 -8.14 -11.43 30.74
CA TRP A 146 -7.53 -10.73 31.88
C TRP A 146 -6.28 -9.93 31.54
N LEU A 147 -5.53 -10.34 30.52
CA LEU A 147 -4.32 -9.68 30.06
C LEU A 147 -4.63 -8.25 29.56
N TYR A 148 -5.74 -8.09 28.84
CA TYR A 148 -6.17 -6.80 28.31
C TYR A 148 -6.84 -5.92 29.35
N ARG A 149 -7.38 -6.50 30.43
CA ARG A 149 -7.94 -5.73 31.56
C ARG A 149 -6.90 -4.91 32.30
N LYS A 150 -5.63 -5.35 32.30
CA LYS A 150 -4.51 -4.57 32.87
C LYS A 150 -4.11 -3.35 32.02
N PHE A 151 -4.43 -3.36 30.72
CA PHE A 151 -4.02 -2.34 29.77
C PHE A 151 -5.22 -1.60 29.17
N LYS A 152 -6.18 -1.24 30.05
CA LYS A 152 -7.42 -0.56 29.64
C LYS A 152 -7.18 0.74 28.87
N PHE A 153 -6.08 1.42 29.11
CA PHE A 153 -5.65 2.63 28.42
C PHE A 153 -5.29 2.38 26.93
N LEU A 154 -4.98 1.13 26.54
CA LEU A 154 -4.71 0.80 25.13
C LEU A 154 -6.00 0.73 24.31
N MET A 155 -7.17 0.65 24.94
CA MET A 155 -8.46 0.62 24.23
C MET A 155 -8.77 1.92 23.48
N ASP A 156 -8.17 3.04 23.91
CA ASP A 156 -8.30 4.33 23.24
C ASP A 156 -7.50 4.40 21.94
N TYR A 157 -6.64 3.39 21.68
CA TYR A 157 -5.77 3.29 20.51
C TYR A 157 -6.18 2.17 19.56
N VAL A 158 -7.43 1.70 19.64
CA VAL A 158 -7.98 0.74 18.67
C VAL A 158 -8.32 1.51 17.38
N ASP A 159 -7.61 1.20 16.32
CA ASP A 159 -7.87 1.72 14.98
C ASP A 159 -8.34 0.61 14.05
N THR A 160 -8.97 0.98 12.95
CA THR A 160 -9.42 0.02 11.94
C THR A 160 -8.41 -0.02 10.80
N SER A 161 -7.90 -1.21 10.51
CA SER A 161 -7.02 -1.40 9.35
C SER A 161 -7.70 -0.85 8.09
N ALA A 162 -7.09 0.14 7.46
CA ALA A 162 -7.57 0.72 6.20
C ALA A 162 -7.59 -0.29 5.04
N VAL A 163 -7.00 -1.45 5.25
CA VAL A 163 -6.83 -2.52 4.25
C VAL A 163 -7.85 -3.62 4.45
N THR A 164 -7.95 -4.16 5.66
CA THR A 164 -8.79 -5.33 5.95
C THR A 164 -10.09 -4.95 6.65
N GLY A 165 -10.24 -3.70 7.09
CA GLY A 165 -11.37 -3.26 7.89
C GLY A 165 -11.45 -3.91 9.27
N ARG A 166 -10.40 -4.63 9.70
CA ARG A 166 -10.34 -5.30 10.98
C ARG A 166 -9.88 -4.34 12.07
N PRO A 167 -10.47 -4.41 13.28
CA PRO A 167 -9.97 -3.63 14.39
C PRO A 167 -8.57 -4.10 14.76
N GLY A 168 -7.64 -3.14 14.83
CA GLY A 168 -6.26 -3.34 15.23
C GLY A 168 -5.96 -2.55 16.50
N LEU A 169 -5.29 -3.15 17.46
CA LEU A 169 -4.78 -2.46 18.63
C LEU A 169 -3.36 -1.97 18.31
N ALA A 170 -3.19 -0.66 18.18
CA ALA A 170 -1.86 -0.06 18.01
C ALA A 170 -1.01 -0.32 19.25
N ILE A 171 0.10 -1.03 19.09
CA ILE A 171 0.98 -1.44 20.19
C ILE A 171 2.30 -0.68 20.18
N SER A 172 2.74 -0.18 19.04
CA SER A 172 3.94 0.64 18.94
C SER A 172 3.82 1.65 17.81
N ASN A 173 4.23 2.88 18.07
CA ASN A 173 4.40 3.95 17.10
C ASN A 173 5.83 4.45 17.17
N ARG A 174 6.46 4.60 16.01
CA ARG A 174 7.79 5.16 15.87
C ARG A 174 7.72 6.33 14.91
N GLU A 175 8.37 7.42 15.25
CA GLU A 175 8.50 8.60 14.38
C GLU A 175 9.96 9.00 14.27
N LEU A 176 10.32 9.47 13.07
CA LEU A 176 11.69 9.88 12.74
C LEU A 176 11.64 11.13 11.86
N LEU A 177 12.49 12.09 12.19
CA LEU A 177 12.83 13.23 11.34
C LEU A 177 14.28 13.09 10.91
N ALA A 178 14.53 13.15 9.63
CA ALA A 178 15.85 13.03 9.05
C ALA A 178 16.00 13.90 7.80
N THR A 179 17.23 14.07 7.35
CA THR A 179 17.55 14.58 6.03
C THR A 179 18.29 13.49 5.25
N ASP A 180 17.77 13.13 4.09
CA ASP A 180 18.43 12.23 3.16
C ASP A 180 19.34 13.03 2.24
N TYR A 181 20.54 12.52 1.99
CA TYR A 181 21.55 13.10 1.11
C TYR A 181 21.99 12.11 0.05
N TYR A 182 22.15 12.59 -1.15
CA TYR A 182 22.72 11.84 -2.28
C TYR A 182 23.86 12.63 -2.91
N ARG A 183 24.89 11.92 -3.32
CA ARG A 183 25.98 12.42 -4.15
C ARG A 183 26.31 11.41 -5.22
N LYS A 184 26.40 11.87 -6.50
CA LYS A 184 26.66 11.02 -7.67
C LYS A 184 28.11 10.55 -7.71
N SER A 185 29.05 11.44 -7.46
CA SER A 185 30.48 11.10 -7.53
C SER A 185 31.29 11.69 -6.37
N PRO A 186 32.03 10.84 -5.60
CA PRO A 186 31.87 9.39 -5.51
C PRO A 186 30.48 9.04 -4.99
N HIS A 187 29.88 8.02 -5.58
CA HIS A 187 28.50 7.62 -5.25
C HIS A 187 28.31 7.34 -3.76
N SER A 188 27.37 8.06 -3.15
CA SER A 188 27.07 7.91 -1.73
C SER A 188 25.66 8.37 -1.40
N ARG A 189 24.98 7.61 -0.54
CA ARG A 189 23.73 8.00 0.11
C ARG A 189 23.92 8.03 1.60
N LYS A 190 23.42 9.07 2.25
CA LYS A 190 23.50 9.27 3.70
C LYS A 190 22.13 9.69 4.23
N GLN A 191 21.84 9.29 5.46
CA GLN A 191 20.68 9.77 6.20
C GLN A 191 21.18 10.41 7.50
N TRP A 192 20.73 11.62 7.77
CA TRP A 192 21.03 12.33 9.00
C TRP A 192 19.78 12.44 9.86
N VAL A 193 19.71 11.66 10.91
CA VAL A 193 18.59 11.61 11.85
C VAL A 193 18.71 12.76 12.83
N THR A 194 17.75 13.68 12.79
CA THR A 194 17.67 14.84 13.68
C THR A 194 16.84 14.55 14.91
N ALA A 195 15.72 13.81 14.76
CA ALA A 195 14.87 13.45 15.88
C ALA A 195 14.27 12.06 15.67
N ARG A 196 14.12 11.34 16.79
CA ARG A 196 13.38 10.07 16.84
C ARG A 196 12.59 9.95 18.12
N ARG A 197 11.47 9.29 18.06
CA ARG A 197 10.74 8.86 19.24
C ARG A 197 10.08 7.51 18.99
N GLN A 198 9.80 6.86 20.09
CA GLN A 198 9.05 5.61 20.12
C GLN A 198 8.07 5.69 21.29
N ALA A 199 6.82 5.28 21.01
CA ALA A 199 5.76 5.17 22.01
C ALA A 199 5.06 3.82 21.84
N GLY A 200 4.65 3.21 22.96
CA GLY A 200 3.93 1.93 22.94
C GLY A 200 4.58 0.87 23.82
N VAL A 201 4.02 -0.35 23.76
CA VAL A 201 4.41 -1.50 24.60
C VAL A 201 5.12 -2.54 23.73
N ASP A 202 6.41 -2.33 23.51
CA ASP A 202 7.24 -3.25 22.70
C ASP A 202 7.38 -4.66 23.30
N GLU A 203 7.19 -4.78 24.61
CA GLU A 203 7.26 -6.06 25.32
C GLU A 203 6.15 -7.05 24.94
N MET A 204 5.09 -6.58 24.27
CA MET A 204 3.98 -7.43 23.81
C MET A 204 4.30 -8.16 22.49
N LEU A 205 5.32 -7.73 21.78
CA LEU A 205 5.80 -8.39 20.57
C LEU A 205 7.01 -9.26 20.93
N SER A 206 7.02 -10.50 20.49
CA SER A 206 8.27 -11.27 20.55
C SER A 206 9.34 -10.54 19.75
N GLN A 207 10.47 -10.26 20.35
CA GLN A 207 11.54 -9.47 19.71
C GLN A 207 11.85 -9.93 18.27
N GLN A 208 11.87 -11.23 18.02
CA GLN A 208 12.15 -11.77 16.68
C GLN A 208 11.10 -11.43 15.62
N GLY A 209 9.80 -11.47 15.97
CA GLY A 209 8.74 -11.15 15.02
C GLY A 209 8.69 -9.67 14.67
N MET A 210 8.95 -8.80 15.63
CA MET A 210 9.00 -7.36 15.44
C MET A 210 10.20 -6.92 14.61
N GLU A 211 11.40 -7.43 14.90
CA GLU A 211 12.61 -7.13 14.13
C GLU A 211 12.45 -7.50 12.66
N GLN A 212 11.83 -8.63 12.39
CA GLN A 212 11.55 -9.06 11.01
C GLN A 212 10.51 -8.17 10.33
N ALA A 213 9.42 -7.82 11.00
CA ALA A 213 8.41 -6.89 10.49
C ALA A 213 9.01 -5.51 10.22
N ILE A 214 9.84 -5.00 11.12
CA ILE A 214 10.54 -3.72 10.99
C ILE A 214 11.49 -3.74 9.79
N SER A 215 12.34 -4.76 9.68
CA SER A 215 13.34 -4.82 8.62
C SER A 215 12.71 -4.81 7.22
N VAL A 216 11.53 -5.41 7.11
CA VAL A 216 10.77 -5.49 5.87
C VAL A 216 10.10 -4.16 5.51
N THR A 217 9.48 -3.49 6.51
CA THR A 217 8.77 -2.23 6.30
C THR A 217 9.69 -1.02 6.27
N MET A 218 10.94 -1.16 6.72
CA MET A 218 11.96 -0.11 6.68
C MET A 218 12.68 0.04 5.34
N THR A 219 12.43 -0.83 4.39
CA THR A 219 13.08 -0.74 3.07
C THR A 219 12.36 0.28 2.20
N ASP A 220 13.09 1.30 1.75
CA ASP A 220 12.60 2.24 0.73
C ASP A 220 12.38 1.49 -0.59
N VAL A 221 11.28 1.80 -1.26
CA VAL A 221 10.91 1.19 -2.53
C VAL A 221 11.20 2.15 -3.66
N ASP A 222 11.98 1.73 -4.64
CA ASP A 222 12.16 2.49 -5.87
C ASP A 222 11.40 1.81 -7.02
N LEU A 223 10.29 2.42 -7.45
CA LEU A 223 9.47 1.99 -8.56
C LEU A 223 10.27 1.91 -9.89
N TYR A 224 11.28 2.76 -10.03
CA TYR A 224 12.03 2.94 -11.27
C TYR A 224 13.22 1.99 -11.40
N GLU A 225 13.55 1.26 -10.35
CA GLU A 225 14.51 0.17 -10.42
C GLU A 225 13.95 -1.06 -11.16
N ASN A 226 14.81 -1.86 -11.78
CA ASN A 226 14.37 -3.08 -12.45
C ASN A 226 13.81 -4.12 -11.47
N ASN A 227 14.36 -4.16 -10.26
CA ASN A 227 13.95 -5.09 -9.22
C ASN A 227 13.83 -4.36 -7.88
N ILE A 228 12.73 -4.58 -7.22
CA ILE A 228 12.45 -4.10 -5.87
C ILE A 228 12.74 -5.24 -4.90
N THR A 229 13.68 -5.05 -3.98
CA THR A 229 14.02 -6.08 -3.00
C THR A 229 13.13 -5.96 -1.77
N LEU A 230 12.31 -6.97 -1.53
CA LEU A 230 11.42 -7.08 -0.37
C LEU A 230 11.54 -8.49 0.22
N PHE A 231 11.61 -8.61 1.53
CA PHE A 231 11.68 -9.91 2.24
C PHE A 231 12.80 -10.84 1.72
N THR A 232 13.93 -10.29 1.34
CA THR A 232 15.05 -11.02 0.69
C THR A 232 14.78 -11.50 -0.75
N ASN A 233 13.58 -11.29 -1.27
CA ASN A 233 13.21 -11.63 -2.64
C ASN A 233 13.27 -10.41 -3.56
N LYS A 234 13.58 -10.66 -4.83
CA LYS A 234 13.59 -9.63 -5.88
C LYS A 234 12.28 -9.67 -6.64
N PHE A 235 11.49 -8.62 -6.50
CA PHE A 235 10.25 -8.41 -7.23
C PHE A 235 10.54 -7.61 -8.49
N VAL A 236 10.02 -8.05 -9.61
CA VAL A 236 10.14 -7.31 -10.87
C VAL A 236 9.27 -6.05 -10.77
N SER A 237 9.86 -4.87 -10.99
CA SER A 237 9.10 -3.61 -11.06
C SER A 237 8.18 -3.58 -12.29
N PRO A 238 7.01 -2.94 -12.22
CA PRO A 238 6.18 -2.72 -13.41
C PRO A 238 6.86 -1.82 -14.46
N LEU A 239 7.88 -1.05 -14.08
CA LEU A 239 8.72 -0.24 -14.99
C LEU A 239 10.09 -0.89 -15.28
N SER A 240 10.26 -2.17 -14.93
CA SER A 240 11.44 -2.94 -15.32
C SER A 240 11.57 -3.04 -16.84
N SER A 241 12.79 -3.08 -17.34
CA SER A 241 13.08 -3.41 -18.75
C SER A 241 12.49 -4.76 -19.16
N LEU A 242 12.34 -5.70 -18.23
CA LEU A 242 11.65 -6.97 -18.40
C LEU A 242 10.13 -6.87 -18.25
N GLY A 243 9.60 -5.73 -17.80
CA GLY A 243 8.18 -5.51 -17.53
C GLY A 243 7.25 -5.97 -18.66
N PRO A 244 7.49 -5.57 -19.94
CA PRO A 244 6.65 -6.01 -21.05
C PRO A 244 6.63 -7.53 -21.29
N SER A 245 7.57 -8.29 -20.74
CA SER A 245 7.60 -9.76 -20.80
C SER A 245 7.06 -10.43 -19.55
N PHE A 246 6.99 -9.69 -18.45
CA PHE A 246 6.59 -10.19 -17.15
C PHE A 246 5.15 -9.87 -16.80
N TYR A 247 4.62 -8.73 -17.29
CA TYR A 247 3.29 -8.23 -16.98
C TYR A 247 2.35 -8.18 -18.18
N LYS A 248 1.06 -8.30 -17.92
CA LYS A 248 -0.03 -7.85 -18.78
C LYS A 248 -0.37 -6.43 -18.38
N TYR A 249 -0.45 -5.52 -19.36
CA TYR A 249 -0.80 -4.12 -19.16
C TYR A 249 -2.12 -3.79 -19.84
N TYR A 250 -2.89 -2.94 -19.20
CA TYR A 250 -4.18 -2.48 -19.67
C TYR A 250 -4.29 -0.97 -19.48
N LEU A 251 -4.58 -0.23 -20.54
CA LEU A 251 -4.96 1.18 -20.44
C LEU A 251 -6.43 1.25 -20.05
N MET A 252 -6.68 1.90 -18.93
CA MET A 252 -8.02 2.15 -18.42
C MET A 252 -8.40 3.62 -18.65
N ASP A 253 -9.51 4.05 -18.05
CA ASP A 253 -10.02 5.41 -18.21
C ASP A 253 -9.08 6.47 -17.61
N THR A 254 -9.25 7.69 -18.10
CA THR A 254 -8.56 8.87 -17.56
C THR A 254 -9.12 9.24 -16.20
N ARG A 255 -8.24 9.53 -15.26
CA ARG A 255 -8.57 9.99 -13.91
C ARG A 255 -7.81 11.25 -13.56
N THR A 256 -8.36 12.07 -12.67
CA THR A 256 -7.65 13.23 -12.12
C THR A 256 -6.90 12.83 -10.86
N VAL A 257 -5.57 13.03 -10.85
CA VAL A 257 -4.69 12.77 -9.71
C VAL A 257 -3.98 14.07 -9.35
N ALA A 258 -4.17 14.55 -8.12
CA ALA A 258 -3.64 15.84 -7.65
C ALA A 258 -3.87 16.99 -8.66
N GLY A 259 -5.10 17.10 -9.20
CA GLY A 259 -5.50 18.14 -10.15
C GLY A 259 -4.97 17.98 -11.58
N LYS A 260 -4.26 16.88 -11.89
CA LYS A 260 -3.72 16.60 -13.23
C LYS A 260 -4.44 15.42 -13.89
N PRO A 261 -4.77 15.49 -15.18
CA PRO A 261 -5.34 14.36 -15.90
C PRO A 261 -4.27 13.27 -16.11
N CYS A 262 -4.61 12.05 -15.72
CA CYS A 262 -3.73 10.89 -15.82
C CYS A 262 -4.48 9.72 -16.45
N VAL A 263 -3.82 8.94 -17.29
CA VAL A 263 -4.32 7.62 -17.70
C VAL A 263 -4.02 6.61 -16.59
N ASP A 264 -4.99 5.77 -16.28
CA ASP A 264 -4.82 4.64 -15.36
C ASP A 264 -4.25 3.45 -16.16
N LEU A 265 -2.99 3.12 -15.92
CA LEU A 265 -2.34 1.94 -16.46
C LEU A 265 -2.37 0.83 -15.41
N THR A 266 -3.22 -0.15 -15.63
CA THR A 266 -3.31 -1.35 -14.77
C THR A 266 -2.30 -2.41 -15.23
N PHE A 267 -1.67 -3.09 -14.29
CA PHE A 267 -0.72 -4.16 -14.57
C PHE A 267 -0.93 -5.37 -13.65
N VAL A 268 -0.74 -6.56 -14.22
CA VAL A 268 -0.80 -7.84 -13.48
C VAL A 268 0.26 -8.80 -14.03
N PRO A 269 0.96 -9.60 -13.22
CA PRO A 269 1.92 -10.59 -13.72
C PRO A 269 1.24 -11.62 -14.62
N PHE A 270 1.98 -12.21 -15.56
CA PHE A 270 1.47 -13.34 -16.34
C PHE A 270 1.16 -14.55 -15.46
N SER A 271 1.97 -14.77 -14.41
CA SER A 271 1.73 -15.78 -13.38
C SER A 271 1.49 -15.11 -12.03
N SER A 272 0.41 -15.48 -11.36
CA SER A 272 0.07 -14.97 -10.01
C SER A 272 0.99 -15.49 -8.89
N GLU A 273 1.87 -16.44 -9.20
CA GLU A 273 2.87 -16.99 -8.27
C GLU A 273 4.25 -16.33 -8.44
N SER A 274 4.40 -15.47 -9.44
CA SER A 274 5.67 -14.78 -9.71
C SER A 274 5.91 -13.63 -8.73
N PHE A 275 7.17 -13.37 -8.40
CA PHE A 275 7.61 -12.22 -7.61
C PHE A 275 7.47 -10.93 -8.44
N GLY A 276 6.26 -10.40 -8.43
CA GLY A 276 5.87 -9.16 -9.07
C GLY A 276 4.69 -8.55 -8.31
N PHE A 277 4.09 -7.52 -8.87
CA PHE A 277 3.00 -6.78 -8.26
C PHE A 277 1.76 -6.79 -9.15
N THR A 278 0.61 -6.55 -8.55
CA THR A 278 -0.59 -6.13 -9.26
C THR A 278 -0.90 -4.69 -8.87
N GLY A 279 -1.45 -3.88 -9.78
CA GLY A 279 -1.78 -2.52 -9.38
C GLY A 279 -1.99 -1.55 -10.53
N HIS A 280 -1.80 -0.28 -10.21
CA HIS A 280 -2.09 0.85 -11.06
C HIS A 280 -0.94 1.85 -11.09
N LEU A 281 -0.59 2.33 -12.27
CA LEU A 281 0.24 3.51 -12.47
C LEU A 281 -0.62 4.61 -13.09
N TYR A 282 -0.73 5.73 -12.39
CA TYR A 282 -1.42 6.92 -12.91
C TYR A 282 -0.40 7.81 -13.60
N VAL A 283 -0.44 7.81 -14.92
CA VAL A 283 0.55 8.45 -15.80
C VAL A 283 -0.03 9.70 -16.41
N MET A 284 0.69 10.80 -16.37
CA MET A 284 0.24 12.08 -16.95
C MET A 284 -0.04 11.94 -18.43
N LEU A 285 -1.15 12.58 -18.87
CA LEU A 285 -1.54 12.64 -20.30
C LEU A 285 -0.77 13.74 -21.02
N ASP A 286 0.54 13.63 -20.97
CA ASP A 286 1.46 14.46 -21.77
C ASP A 286 2.56 13.55 -22.36
N SER A 287 3.43 14.12 -23.18
CA SER A 287 4.51 13.37 -23.82
C SER A 287 5.65 12.96 -22.88
N THR A 288 5.54 13.26 -21.59
CA THR A 288 6.59 12.97 -20.60
C THR A 288 6.48 11.59 -19.98
N TYR A 289 5.36 10.90 -20.11
CA TYR A 289 5.09 9.58 -19.52
C TYR A 289 5.34 9.54 -17.99
N PHE A 290 5.17 10.67 -17.33
CA PHE A 290 5.48 10.83 -15.92
C PHE A 290 4.44 10.14 -15.03
N VAL A 291 4.91 9.29 -14.11
CA VAL A 291 4.03 8.63 -13.13
C VAL A 291 3.74 9.60 -11.99
N LYS A 292 2.47 9.98 -11.84
CA LYS A 292 2.01 10.86 -10.76
C LYS A 292 1.71 10.09 -9.48
N ARG A 293 1.20 8.87 -9.62
CA ARG A 293 0.91 7.97 -8.50
C ARG A 293 1.11 6.51 -8.91
N ALA A 294 1.64 5.71 -8.01
CA ALA A 294 1.73 4.26 -8.15
C ALA A 294 1.02 3.57 -6.97
N VAL A 295 0.28 2.52 -7.27
CA VAL A 295 -0.33 1.63 -6.28
C VAL A 295 0.05 0.22 -6.66
N MET A 296 0.79 -0.46 -5.79
CA MET A 296 1.31 -1.80 -6.01
C MET A 296 0.86 -2.72 -4.87
N ASN A 297 0.31 -3.87 -5.22
CA ASN A 297 -0.12 -4.88 -4.25
C ASN A 297 0.55 -6.21 -4.57
N PHE A 298 0.73 -7.05 -3.58
CA PHE A 298 1.15 -8.42 -3.85
C PHE A 298 0.05 -9.22 -4.55
N PRO A 299 0.41 -10.09 -5.52
CA PRO A 299 -0.53 -11.05 -6.08
C PRO A 299 -1.04 -12.01 -5.00
N GLN A 300 -2.33 -12.35 -5.05
CA GLN A 300 -2.99 -13.16 -4.03
C GLN A 300 -2.42 -14.57 -3.83
N LYS A 301 -1.77 -15.12 -4.86
CA LYS A 301 -1.23 -16.49 -4.84
C LYS A 301 0.27 -16.54 -4.59
N ILE A 302 0.89 -15.39 -4.33
CA ILE A 302 2.31 -15.37 -4.01
C ILE A 302 2.51 -16.05 -2.64
N ASN A 303 3.39 -17.04 -2.62
CA ASN A 303 3.75 -17.70 -1.36
C ASN A 303 4.94 -16.97 -0.75
N LEU A 304 4.65 -16.01 0.11
CA LEU A 304 5.62 -15.36 0.97
C LEU A 304 5.31 -15.81 2.39
N ASN A 305 6.17 -16.65 2.95
CA ASN A 305 6.05 -17.08 4.33
C ASN A 305 5.81 -15.87 5.24
N PHE A 306 4.73 -15.91 6.01
CA PHE A 306 4.34 -14.91 6.99
C PHE A 306 3.70 -13.61 6.47
N VAL A 307 3.59 -13.36 5.16
CA VAL A 307 2.98 -12.15 4.62
C VAL A 307 1.64 -12.49 3.98
N ASP A 308 0.55 -12.02 4.58
CA ASP A 308 -0.80 -12.19 4.04
C ASP A 308 -1.17 -11.10 3.03
N TYR A 309 -0.66 -9.89 3.24
CA TYR A 309 -0.98 -8.73 2.42
C TYR A 309 0.15 -7.71 2.43
N MET A 310 0.37 -7.07 1.29
CA MET A 310 1.22 -5.89 1.18
C MET A 310 0.68 -4.94 0.13
N LYS A 311 0.64 -3.66 0.47
CA LYS A 311 0.31 -2.56 -0.42
C LYS A 311 1.36 -1.47 -0.31
N ILE A 312 1.80 -0.98 -1.45
CA ILE A 312 2.73 0.14 -1.57
C ILE A 312 2.03 1.23 -2.38
N GLU A 313 2.00 2.44 -1.85
CA GLU A 313 1.48 3.62 -2.53
C GLU A 313 2.57 4.68 -2.56
N GLN A 314 2.82 5.24 -3.73
CA GLN A 314 3.79 6.31 -3.93
C GLN A 314 3.15 7.44 -4.71
N ASN A 315 3.37 8.68 -4.28
CA ASN A 315 2.95 9.87 -4.99
C ASN A 315 4.19 10.69 -5.37
N PHE A 316 4.21 11.13 -6.60
CA PHE A 316 5.33 11.85 -7.18
C PHE A 316 4.90 13.25 -7.67
N ASP A 317 5.87 14.15 -7.69
CA ASP A 317 5.80 15.40 -8.42
C ASP A 317 7.10 15.62 -9.19
N ARG A 318 7.15 16.70 -9.93
CA ARG A 318 8.36 17.13 -10.65
C ARG A 318 8.60 18.62 -10.45
N THR A 319 9.84 18.99 -10.44
CA THR A 319 10.28 20.40 -10.47
C THR A 319 9.96 21.03 -11.83
N GLU A 320 10.14 22.34 -11.95
CA GLU A 320 9.96 23.06 -13.22
C GLU A 320 10.89 22.55 -14.31
N ASP A 321 12.10 22.11 -13.97
CA ASP A 321 13.06 21.50 -14.89
C ASP A 321 12.82 20.01 -15.14
N GLY A 322 11.74 19.44 -14.60
CA GLY A 322 11.29 18.09 -14.84
C GLY A 322 11.82 17.03 -13.86
N THR A 323 12.74 17.37 -12.94
CA THR A 323 13.30 16.40 -11.99
C THR A 323 12.22 15.78 -11.12
N ARG A 324 12.16 14.46 -11.08
CA ARG A 324 11.21 13.69 -10.28
C ARG A 324 11.46 13.84 -8.79
N GLN A 325 10.40 14.04 -8.05
CA GLN A 325 10.39 14.08 -6.58
C GLN A 325 9.36 13.07 -6.05
N LEU A 326 9.79 12.16 -5.19
CA LEU A 326 8.88 11.34 -4.38
C LEU A 326 8.35 12.22 -3.25
N LEU A 327 7.03 12.44 -3.21
CA LEU A 327 6.39 13.26 -2.18
C LEU A 327 6.08 12.45 -0.93
N ASN A 328 5.55 11.27 -1.11
CA ASN A 328 5.28 10.34 -0.02
C ASN A 328 5.25 8.90 -0.50
N GLU A 329 5.48 8.02 0.45
CA GLU A 329 5.37 6.58 0.31
C GLU A 329 4.58 6.03 1.50
N SER A 330 3.62 5.16 1.26
CA SER A 330 2.91 4.40 2.27
C SER A 330 3.05 2.92 1.99
N ILE A 331 3.58 2.18 2.94
CA ILE A 331 3.69 0.72 2.89
C ILE A 331 2.83 0.14 3.99
N THR A 332 1.85 -0.66 3.62
CA THR A 332 0.99 -1.39 4.55
C THR A 332 1.23 -2.88 4.37
N THR A 333 1.53 -3.58 5.46
CA THR A 333 1.80 -5.01 5.45
C THR A 333 1.04 -5.70 6.57
N GLU A 334 0.45 -6.85 6.27
CA GLU A 334 -0.13 -7.75 7.27
C GLU A 334 0.66 -9.05 7.33
N PHE A 335 1.09 -9.41 8.53
CA PHE A 335 1.84 -10.61 8.80
C PHE A 335 0.98 -11.59 9.60
N LYS A 336 1.14 -12.86 9.28
CA LYS A 336 0.56 -13.95 10.04
C LYS A 336 1.68 -14.90 10.46
N LEU A 337 2.03 -14.89 11.72
CA LEU A 337 3.18 -15.64 12.22
C LEU A 337 2.90 -17.13 12.38
N VAL A 338 1.66 -17.51 12.68
CA VAL A 338 1.22 -18.91 12.87
C VAL A 338 -0.25 -19.03 12.45
N ASP A 339 -0.65 -20.15 11.87
CA ASP A 339 -2.07 -20.45 11.60
C ASP A 339 -2.91 -20.31 12.86
N ASN A 340 -4.02 -19.56 12.78
CA ASN A 340 -4.90 -19.20 13.89
C ASN A 340 -4.33 -18.26 14.98
N SER A 341 -3.15 -17.64 14.74
CA SER A 341 -2.65 -16.59 15.62
C SER A 341 -3.21 -15.20 15.23
N ASP A 342 -3.07 -14.25 16.15
CA ASP A 342 -3.28 -12.84 15.86
C ASP A 342 -2.20 -12.40 14.86
N GLY A 343 -2.63 -11.76 13.77
CA GLY A 343 -1.69 -11.20 12.80
C GLY A 343 -1.09 -9.88 13.32
N ILE A 344 0.03 -9.47 12.73
CA ILE A 344 0.62 -8.17 12.96
C ILE A 344 0.34 -7.30 11.74
N TYR A 345 -0.22 -6.13 11.98
CA TYR A 345 -0.32 -5.06 11.01
C TYR A 345 0.86 -4.12 11.20
N ALA A 346 1.55 -3.80 10.12
CA ALA A 346 2.58 -2.79 10.10
C ALA A 346 2.28 -1.77 8.99
N LYS A 347 2.30 -0.49 9.34
CA LYS A 347 2.17 0.60 8.38
C LYS A 347 3.35 1.54 8.53
N ARG A 348 3.97 1.89 7.41
CA ARG A 348 5.02 2.90 7.33
C ARG A 348 4.58 3.99 6.36
N ASP A 349 4.50 5.21 6.84
CA ASP A 349 4.25 6.40 6.04
C ASP A 349 5.51 7.26 6.04
N VAL A 350 6.00 7.62 4.88
CA VAL A 350 7.16 8.50 4.70
C VAL A 350 6.74 9.70 3.86
N TYR A 351 7.10 10.88 4.32
CA TYR A 351 6.87 12.14 3.61
C TYR A 351 8.19 12.83 3.33
N TYR A 352 8.35 13.32 2.13
CA TYR A 352 9.54 13.99 1.66
C TYR A 352 9.24 15.42 1.25
N ARG A 353 10.09 16.35 1.68
CA ARG A 353 9.93 17.79 1.41
C ARG A 353 11.28 18.46 1.22
N ASN A 354 11.25 19.75 0.90
CA ASN A 354 12.40 20.63 0.87
C ASN A 354 13.58 20.06 0.05
N TYR A 355 13.24 19.54 -1.14
CA TYR A 355 14.28 19.09 -2.06
C TYR A 355 15.21 20.25 -2.44
N GLN A 356 16.50 20.03 -2.32
CA GLN A 356 17.55 20.96 -2.72
C GLN A 356 18.64 20.21 -3.49
N TYR A 357 19.25 20.90 -4.43
CA TYR A 357 20.20 20.29 -5.36
C TYR A 357 21.62 20.86 -5.23
N GLU A 358 21.83 21.70 -4.22
CA GLU A 358 23.14 22.24 -3.85
C GLU A 358 23.53 21.74 -2.46
N PRO A 359 24.80 21.29 -2.28
CA PRO A 359 25.27 20.82 -1.00
C PRO A 359 25.45 21.99 -0.01
N ASP A 360 25.07 21.76 1.24
CA ASP A 360 25.35 22.64 2.37
C ASP A 360 26.46 22.05 3.26
N ASP A 361 26.86 22.80 4.29
CA ASP A 361 27.91 22.39 5.25
C ASP A 361 27.55 21.08 5.95
N LYS A 362 26.26 20.85 6.25
CA LYS A 362 25.77 19.61 6.89
C LYS A 362 25.91 18.41 5.96
N ALA A 363 25.63 18.59 4.67
CA ALA A 363 25.86 17.56 3.64
C ALA A 363 27.34 17.20 3.53
N LEU A 364 28.24 18.21 3.51
CA LEU A 364 29.67 17.98 3.46
C LEU A 364 30.18 17.23 4.69
N GLN A 365 29.65 17.53 5.86
CA GLN A 365 29.94 16.77 7.10
C GLN A 365 29.42 15.33 7.02
N ALA A 366 28.18 15.11 6.51
CA ALA A 366 27.61 13.79 6.37
C ALA A 366 28.46 12.87 5.48
N PHE A 367 28.97 13.41 4.37
CA PHE A 367 29.78 12.60 3.46
C PHE A 367 31.21 12.30 3.95
N ARG A 368 31.67 13.00 4.98
CA ARG A 368 32.96 12.68 5.64
C ARG A 368 32.84 11.52 6.63
N LYS A 369 31.65 11.24 7.12
CA LYS A 369 31.41 10.15 8.07
C LYS A 369 31.29 8.80 7.35
N PRO A 370 31.85 7.70 7.90
CA PRO A 370 31.77 6.38 7.29
C PRO A 370 30.33 5.81 7.34
N GLU A 371 29.55 6.13 8.36
CA GLU A 371 28.21 5.60 8.61
C GLU A 371 27.24 6.04 7.50
N LYS A 372 26.34 5.15 7.11
CA LYS A 372 25.23 5.48 6.20
C LYS A 372 24.14 6.27 6.90
N VAL A 373 23.83 5.91 8.14
CA VAL A 373 22.88 6.61 9.02
C VAL A 373 23.65 7.30 10.12
N ILE A 374 23.50 8.59 10.22
CA ILE A 374 24.14 9.48 11.22
C ILE A 374 23.04 9.97 12.14
N GLU A 375 23.20 9.80 13.43
CA GLU A 375 22.21 10.22 14.43
C GLU A 375 22.78 11.35 15.29
N GLU A 376 21.96 12.39 15.50
CA GLU A 376 22.32 13.48 16.44
C GLU A 376 22.19 12.97 17.88
N THR A 377 23.10 13.36 18.75
CA THR A 377 23.11 12.97 20.18
C THR A 377 21.81 13.37 20.90
N SER A 378 21.18 14.46 20.45
CA SER A 378 19.92 14.98 20.99
C SER A 378 18.66 14.35 20.38
N ALA A 379 18.80 13.41 19.43
CA ALA A 379 17.68 12.92 18.62
C ALA A 379 16.48 12.36 19.43
N SER A 380 16.70 11.84 20.62
CA SER A 380 15.63 11.26 21.48
C SER A 380 15.05 12.24 22.51
N GLY A 381 15.49 13.49 22.55
CA GLY A 381 15.18 14.45 23.64
C GLY A 381 14.07 15.46 23.34
N TYR A 382 13.34 15.34 22.24
CA TYR A 382 12.36 16.35 21.81
C TYR A 382 11.01 16.22 22.51
N SER A 383 10.37 17.37 22.80
CA SER A 383 9.05 17.45 23.44
C SER A 383 7.91 17.07 22.49
N GLU A 384 6.73 16.79 23.04
CA GLU A 384 5.52 16.53 22.25
C GLU A 384 5.16 17.71 21.33
N ALA A 385 5.28 18.95 21.83
CA ALA A 385 5.03 20.15 21.03
C ALA A 385 5.94 20.25 19.79
N TYR A 386 7.18 19.78 19.90
CA TYR A 386 8.08 19.69 18.75
C TYR A 386 7.57 18.69 17.71
N TRP A 387 7.10 17.51 18.16
CA TRP A 387 6.55 16.50 17.28
C TRP A 387 5.25 16.96 16.62
N ASP A 388 4.35 17.61 17.37
CA ASP A 388 3.10 18.14 16.83
C ASP A 388 3.33 19.19 15.74
N ALA A 389 4.38 20.03 15.90
CA ALA A 389 4.75 21.02 14.90
C ALA A 389 5.36 20.42 13.63
N ASN A 390 5.95 19.21 13.70
CA ASN A 390 6.66 18.56 12.60
C ASN A 390 5.91 17.34 12.02
N ARG A 391 4.83 16.92 12.68
CA ARG A 391 4.03 15.77 12.23
C ARG A 391 3.35 16.04 10.89
N GLN A 392 3.36 15.06 10.01
CA GLN A 392 2.78 15.13 8.67
C GLN A 392 1.51 14.26 8.52
N VAL A 393 1.23 13.44 9.52
CA VAL A 393 0.10 12.49 9.61
C VAL A 393 -0.48 12.55 11.01
N GLU A 394 -1.78 12.60 11.11
CA GLU A 394 -2.52 12.47 12.38
C GLU A 394 -2.43 11.04 12.94
#